data_37b57a71b378c13fb8b7c5a5597e7839
#
_entry.id   37b57a71b378c13fb8b7c5a5597e7839
#
_cell.length_a   1.000
_cell.length_b   1.000
_cell.length_c   1.000
_cell.angle_alpha   90.00
_cell.angle_beta   90.00
_cell.angle_gamma   90.00
#
_symmetry.space_group_name_H-M   'P 1'
#
loop_
_entity.id
_entity.type
_entity.pdbx_description
1 polymer ?
#
loop_
_entity_poly.entity_id
_entity_poly.type
_entity_poly.pdbx_seq_one_letter_code
_entity_poly.pdbx_strand_id
1 'polypeptide(L)'
;MMSELGRETVSAYAAAKGGLKMLTRNICSEYGEYNIQCNGIGPGYIATPQTAPLREIQPDGSRHPFDAFIVAKTPAARWGTPEDLMGPAVFLASDASDFVNGHVLYVDGGILAYIGKQPK
;
A
#
# COMPACT_ATOMS: atom_id res chain seq x y z
N MET A 1 1.15 3.72 -0.54
CA MET A 1 1.03 4.35 -1.87
C MET A 1 1.40 5.82 -1.89
N MET A 2 0.90 6.64 -0.99
CA MET A 2 1.14 8.10 -0.98
C MET A 2 2.57 8.52 -0.63
N SER A 3 3.46 7.60 -0.41
CA SER A 3 4.91 7.82 -0.39
C SER A 3 5.56 7.70 -1.78
N GLU A 4 4.80 7.32 -2.80
CA GLU A 4 5.28 7.12 -4.18
C GLU A 4 4.46 7.91 -5.20
N LEU A 5 3.15 8.04 -5.00
CA LEU A 5 2.24 8.70 -5.93
C LEU A 5 1.60 9.93 -5.29
N GLY A 6 1.46 10.98 -6.11
CA GLY A 6 0.67 12.16 -5.75
C GLY A 6 -0.81 11.93 -6.00
N ARG A 7 -1.63 12.53 -5.15
CA ARG A 7 -3.09 12.62 -5.32
C ARG A 7 -3.56 13.95 -4.76
N GLU A 8 -4.57 14.53 -5.36
CA GLU A 8 -5.20 15.75 -4.86
C GLU A 8 -5.69 15.59 -3.41
N THR A 9 -5.70 16.69 -2.67
CA THR A 9 -6.26 16.81 -1.31
C THR A 9 -5.54 16.07 -0.18
N VAL A 10 -4.38 15.43 -0.42
CA VAL A 10 -3.69 14.61 0.59
C VAL A 10 -2.23 15.01 0.82
N SER A 11 -1.86 16.28 0.57
CA SER A 11 -0.46 16.74 0.67
C SER A 11 0.16 16.49 2.04
N ALA A 12 -0.54 16.79 3.13
CA ALA A 12 -0.04 16.56 4.49
C ALA A 12 0.14 15.06 4.78
N TYR A 13 -0.82 14.25 4.37
CA TYR A 13 -0.75 12.80 4.49
C TYR A 13 0.42 12.22 3.68
N ALA A 14 0.60 12.67 2.44
CA ALA A 14 1.69 12.24 1.59
C ALA A 14 3.06 12.64 2.17
N ALA A 15 3.19 13.85 2.72
CA ALA A 15 4.39 14.30 3.40
C ALA A 15 4.73 13.40 4.60
N ALA A 16 3.74 13.07 5.42
CA ALA A 16 3.91 12.18 6.57
C ALA A 16 4.35 10.77 6.14
N LYS A 17 3.73 10.21 5.11
CA LYS A 17 4.08 8.88 4.59
C LYS A 17 5.43 8.86 3.88
N GLY A 18 5.80 9.91 3.18
CA GLY A 18 7.13 10.09 2.60
C GLY A 18 8.20 10.18 3.69
N GLY A 19 7.94 10.93 4.75
CA GLY A 19 8.80 11.01 5.93
C GLY A 19 8.98 9.65 6.62
N LEU A 20 7.90 8.88 6.78
CA LEU A 20 7.96 7.53 7.35
C LEU A 20 8.81 6.58 6.49
N LYS A 21 8.71 6.67 5.17
CA LYS A 21 9.55 5.90 4.24
C LYS A 21 11.04 6.21 4.45
N MET A 22 11.39 7.48 4.55
CA MET A 22 12.78 7.88 4.80
C MET A 22 13.26 7.50 6.21
N LEU A 23 12.38 7.61 7.22
CA LEU A 23 12.71 7.14 8.58
C LEU A 23 13.03 5.65 8.60
N THR A 24 12.29 4.82 7.86
CA THR A 24 12.55 3.39 7.71
C THR A 24 13.97 3.15 7.19
N ARG A 25 14.40 3.91 6.19
CA ARG A 25 15.76 3.83 5.62
C ARG A 25 16.83 4.29 6.60
N ASN A 26 16.56 5.36 7.34
CA ASN A 26 17.52 5.87 8.34
C ASN A 26 17.71 4.90 9.49
N ILE A 27 16.65 4.31 10.03
CA ILE A 27 16.75 3.30 11.08
C ILE A 27 17.55 2.09 10.58
N CYS A 28 17.29 1.64 9.35
CA CYS A 28 18.09 0.59 8.72
C CYS A 28 19.58 0.95 8.70
N SER A 29 19.91 2.16 8.29
CA SER A 29 21.29 2.65 8.19
C SER A 29 21.99 2.74 9.55
N GLU A 30 21.28 3.21 10.57
CA GLU A 30 21.85 3.46 11.90
C GLU A 30 22.00 2.17 12.73
N TYR A 31 21.10 1.19 12.55
CA TYR A 31 21.00 0.03 13.42
C TYR A 31 21.24 -1.32 12.74
N GLY A 32 21.45 -1.32 11.42
CA GLY A 32 21.63 -2.56 10.65
C GLY A 32 22.82 -3.40 11.12
N GLU A 33 23.91 -2.78 11.56
CA GLU A 33 25.09 -3.49 12.08
C GLU A 33 24.81 -4.28 13.38
N TYR A 34 23.73 -3.96 14.07
CA TYR A 34 23.29 -4.65 15.28
C TYR A 34 22.28 -5.77 15.00
N ASN A 35 22.16 -6.19 13.75
CA ASN A 35 21.17 -7.17 13.31
C ASN A 35 19.71 -6.71 13.56
N ILE A 36 19.46 -5.44 13.36
CA ILE A 36 18.13 -4.85 13.45
C ILE A 36 17.67 -4.52 12.03
N GLN A 37 16.60 -5.17 11.60
CA GLN A 37 15.94 -4.89 10.34
C GLN A 37 14.79 -3.93 10.56
N CYS A 38 14.72 -2.89 9.72
CA CYS A 38 13.61 -1.95 9.70
C CYS A 38 13.05 -1.89 8.29
N ASN A 39 11.84 -2.38 8.13
CA ASN A 39 11.14 -2.44 6.86
C ASN A 39 9.74 -1.86 6.99
N GLY A 40 9.15 -1.46 5.89
CA GLY A 40 7.78 -1.00 5.81
C GLY A 40 6.91 -1.96 4.99
N ILE A 41 5.62 -1.95 5.27
CA ILE A 41 4.61 -2.52 4.40
C ILE A 41 3.87 -1.35 3.76
N GLY A 42 3.80 -1.35 2.42
CA GLY A 42 3.08 -0.36 1.64
C GLY A 42 1.78 -0.93 1.07
N PRO A 43 0.67 -0.89 1.81
CA PRO A 43 -0.60 -1.39 1.30
C PRO A 43 -1.12 -0.55 0.13
N GLY A 44 -1.83 -1.19 -0.78
CA GLY A 44 -2.71 -0.52 -1.71
C GLY A 44 -4.01 -0.09 -1.02
N TYR A 45 -5.11 -0.15 -1.73
CA TYR A 45 -6.42 0.15 -1.16
C TYR A 45 -7.01 -1.10 -0.51
N ILE A 46 -7.21 -1.02 0.80
CA ILE A 46 -7.66 -2.14 1.63
C ILE A 46 -9.11 -1.91 2.06
N ALA A 47 -9.93 -2.93 1.90
CA ALA A 47 -11.32 -2.93 2.33
C ALA A 47 -11.38 -3.07 3.85
N THR A 48 -11.71 -1.98 4.52
CA THR A 48 -11.84 -1.86 5.96
C THR A 48 -13.14 -1.13 6.31
N PRO A 49 -13.60 -1.14 7.56
CA PRO A 49 -14.73 -0.30 7.97
C PRO A 49 -14.53 1.18 7.62
N GLN A 50 -13.32 1.70 7.75
CA GLN A 50 -13.00 3.09 7.43
C GLN A 50 -13.20 3.41 5.94
N THR A 51 -12.95 2.46 5.04
CA THR A 51 -13.13 2.65 3.60
C THR A 51 -14.49 2.18 3.08
N ALA A 52 -15.35 1.63 3.95
CA ALA A 52 -16.67 1.14 3.56
C ALA A 52 -17.54 2.19 2.83
N PRO A 53 -17.60 3.47 3.26
CA PRO A 53 -18.37 4.48 2.56
C PRO A 53 -17.96 4.68 1.09
N LEU A 54 -16.69 4.41 0.77
CA LEU A 54 -16.15 4.55 -0.59
C LEU A 54 -16.47 3.35 -1.50
N ARG A 55 -17.09 2.31 -0.95
CA ARG A 55 -17.42 1.05 -1.62
C ARG A 55 -18.91 0.72 -1.58
N GLU A 56 -19.73 1.63 -1.08
CA GLU A 56 -21.19 1.45 -1.01
C GLU A 56 -21.78 1.35 -2.41
N ILE A 57 -22.67 0.37 -2.59
CA ILE A 57 -23.47 0.26 -3.81
C ILE A 57 -24.43 1.44 -3.87
N GLN A 58 -24.45 2.11 -5.00
CA GLN A 58 -25.31 3.28 -5.22
C GLN A 58 -26.79 2.85 -5.37
N PRO A 59 -27.75 3.77 -5.19
CA PRO A 59 -29.18 3.45 -5.31
C PRO A 59 -29.58 2.84 -6.66
N ASP A 60 -28.84 3.15 -7.73
CA ASP A 60 -29.05 2.59 -9.07
C ASP A 60 -28.37 1.23 -9.28
N GLY A 61 -27.76 0.66 -8.24
CA GLY A 61 -27.04 -0.62 -8.29
C GLY A 61 -25.60 -0.51 -8.82
N SER A 62 -25.13 0.69 -9.17
CA SER A 62 -23.76 0.90 -9.65
C SER A 62 -22.76 0.94 -8.51
N ARG A 63 -21.47 0.80 -8.85
CA ARG A 63 -20.37 1.00 -7.91
C ARG A 63 -20.24 2.49 -7.55
N HIS A 64 -19.83 2.76 -6.33
CA HIS A 64 -19.38 4.10 -5.97
C HIS A 64 -18.26 4.54 -6.95
N PRO A 65 -18.27 5.81 -7.44
CA PRO A 65 -17.27 6.27 -8.43
C PRO A 65 -15.83 6.03 -7.98
N PHE A 66 -15.52 6.20 -6.71
CA PHE A 66 -14.19 5.95 -6.16
C PHE A 66 -13.84 4.45 -6.17
N ASP A 67 -14.78 3.57 -5.85
CA ASP A 67 -14.60 2.11 -5.97
C ASP A 67 -14.29 1.71 -7.41
N ALA A 68 -15.07 2.19 -8.36
CA ALA A 68 -14.83 1.94 -9.78
C ALA A 68 -13.45 2.41 -10.23
N PHE A 69 -13.03 3.60 -9.78
CA PHE A 69 -11.70 4.15 -10.07
C PHE A 69 -10.58 3.25 -9.52
N ILE A 70 -10.67 2.83 -8.25
CA ILE A 70 -9.65 1.99 -7.62
C ILE A 70 -9.56 0.62 -8.28
N VAL A 71 -10.70 -0.02 -8.56
CA VAL A 71 -10.73 -1.32 -9.23
C VAL A 71 -10.12 -1.23 -10.63
N ALA A 72 -10.41 -0.15 -11.37
CA ALA A 72 -9.85 0.07 -12.71
C ALA A 72 -8.34 0.32 -12.68
N LYS A 73 -7.81 0.93 -11.62
CA LYS A 73 -6.37 1.24 -11.45
C LYS A 73 -5.57 0.10 -10.85
N THR A 74 -6.21 -0.93 -10.32
CA THR A 74 -5.55 -2.06 -9.68
C THR A 74 -5.55 -3.27 -10.62
N PRO A 75 -4.40 -3.78 -11.07
CA PRO A 75 -4.34 -4.97 -11.95
C PRO A 75 -5.09 -6.18 -11.38
N ALA A 76 -5.04 -6.39 -10.06
CA ALA A 76 -5.80 -7.47 -9.40
C ALA A 76 -7.33 -7.28 -9.49
N ALA A 77 -7.81 -6.11 -9.98
CA ALA A 77 -9.22 -5.78 -10.20
C ALA A 77 -10.08 -5.91 -8.94
N ARG A 78 -9.50 -5.66 -7.77
CA ARG A 78 -10.16 -5.71 -6.47
C ARG A 78 -9.46 -4.82 -5.46
N TRP A 79 -10.18 -4.48 -4.39
CA TRP A 79 -9.55 -4.00 -3.16
C TRP A 79 -8.80 -5.16 -2.48
N GLY A 80 -7.74 -4.83 -1.76
CA GLY A 80 -7.13 -5.77 -0.84
C GLY A 80 -7.99 -5.97 0.40
N THR A 81 -7.66 -7.00 1.16
CA THR A 81 -8.24 -7.26 2.48
C THR A 81 -7.14 -7.21 3.53
N PRO A 82 -7.47 -7.04 4.83
CA PRO A 82 -6.47 -7.14 5.89
C PRO A 82 -5.67 -8.44 5.85
N GLU A 83 -6.30 -9.54 5.45
CA GLU A 83 -5.67 -10.86 5.30
C GLU A 83 -4.58 -10.88 4.23
N ASP A 84 -4.68 -10.05 3.20
CA ASP A 84 -3.64 -9.91 2.18
C ASP A 84 -2.30 -9.40 2.76
N LEU A 85 -2.33 -8.77 3.94
CA LEU A 85 -1.14 -8.24 4.62
C LEU A 85 -0.52 -9.22 5.62
N MET A 86 -1.19 -10.32 5.94
CA MET A 86 -0.72 -11.27 6.97
C MET A 86 0.56 -11.97 6.55
N GLY A 87 0.60 -12.55 5.35
CA GLY A 87 1.79 -13.22 4.82
C GLY A 87 3.01 -12.29 4.75
N PRO A 88 2.88 -11.10 4.14
CA PRO A 88 3.94 -10.09 4.16
C PRO A 88 4.44 -9.72 5.56
N ALA A 89 3.54 -9.54 6.53
CA ALA A 89 3.92 -9.23 7.90
C ALA A 89 4.69 -10.38 8.54
N VAL A 90 4.24 -11.62 8.38
CA VAL A 90 4.93 -12.82 8.88
C VAL A 90 6.31 -12.97 8.22
N PHE A 91 6.40 -12.76 6.91
CA PHE A 91 7.66 -12.79 6.18
C PHE A 91 8.66 -11.79 6.77
N LEU A 92 8.26 -10.54 6.94
CA LEU A 92 9.14 -9.49 7.46
C LEU A 92 9.49 -9.67 8.94
N ALA A 93 8.68 -10.41 9.70
CA ALA A 93 8.93 -10.72 11.11
C ALA A 93 9.71 -12.02 11.32
N SER A 94 9.99 -12.77 10.26
CA SER A 94 10.66 -14.08 10.33
C SER A 94 12.09 -14.02 9.86
N ASP A 95 12.85 -15.08 10.14
CA ASP A 95 14.23 -15.26 9.66
C ASP A 95 14.31 -15.31 8.13
N ALA A 96 13.20 -15.61 7.44
CA ALA A 96 13.13 -15.61 5.98
C ALA A 96 13.46 -14.24 5.37
N SER A 97 13.30 -13.15 6.12
CA SER A 97 13.61 -11.78 5.71
C SER A 97 14.88 -11.22 6.36
N ASP A 98 15.76 -12.06 6.86
CA ASP A 98 16.92 -11.64 7.65
C ASP A 98 17.86 -10.69 6.91
N PHE A 99 17.95 -10.79 5.60
CA PHE A 99 18.77 -9.89 4.75
C PHE A 99 17.95 -8.79 4.06
N VAL A 100 16.66 -8.66 4.38
CA VAL A 100 15.78 -7.60 3.87
C VAL A 100 15.78 -6.45 4.87
N ASN A 101 16.31 -5.30 4.48
CA ASN A 101 16.43 -4.16 5.38
C ASN A 101 16.29 -2.84 4.64
N GLY A 102 15.63 -1.85 5.23
CA GLY A 102 15.39 -0.55 4.63
C GLY A 102 14.39 -0.57 3.46
N HIS A 103 13.66 -1.65 3.28
CA HIS A 103 12.75 -1.87 2.15
C HIS A 103 11.30 -1.59 2.51
N VAL A 104 10.54 -1.08 1.54
CA VAL A 104 9.08 -1.03 1.63
C VAL A 104 8.53 -2.10 0.71
N LEU A 105 7.89 -3.11 1.30
CA LEU A 105 7.22 -4.18 0.57
C LEU A 105 5.82 -3.72 0.21
N TYR A 106 5.57 -3.46 -1.07
CA TYR A 106 4.26 -3.06 -1.54
C TYR A 106 3.34 -4.26 -1.70
N VAL A 107 2.18 -4.19 -1.08
CA VAL A 107 1.11 -5.20 -1.12
C VAL A 107 -0.15 -4.49 -1.61
N ASP A 108 -0.23 -4.28 -2.91
CA ASP A 108 -1.10 -3.29 -3.51
C ASP A 108 -1.89 -3.79 -4.75
N GLY A 109 -1.84 -5.08 -5.03
CA GLY A 109 -2.49 -5.64 -6.21
C GLY A 109 -1.92 -5.16 -7.54
N GLY A 110 -0.75 -4.51 -7.51
CA GLY A 110 -0.03 -4.02 -8.68
C GLY A 110 -0.34 -2.57 -9.06
N ILE A 111 -1.07 -1.81 -8.24
CA ILE A 111 -1.47 -0.44 -8.60
C ILE A 111 -0.27 0.48 -8.86
N LEU A 112 0.83 0.34 -8.13
CA LEU A 112 2.04 1.15 -8.33
C LEU A 112 2.83 0.77 -9.60
N ALA A 113 2.61 -0.41 -10.14
CA ALA A 113 3.31 -0.92 -11.33
C ALA A 113 2.50 -0.73 -12.61
N TYR A 114 1.37 -0.02 -12.57
CA TYR A 114 0.36 -0.09 -13.62
C TYR A 114 -0.02 1.28 -14.17
N ILE A 115 0.12 1.42 -15.48
CA ILE A 115 -0.22 2.66 -16.19
C ILE A 115 -1.73 2.80 -16.48
N GLY A 116 -2.44 1.70 -16.56
CA GLY A 116 -3.86 1.69 -16.90
C GLY A 116 -4.21 0.65 -17.99
N LYS A 117 -5.49 0.37 -18.17
CA LYS A 117 -5.96 -0.51 -19.24
C LYS A 117 -5.80 0.14 -20.60
N GLN A 118 -5.30 -0.64 -21.55
CA GLN A 118 -5.27 -0.24 -22.95
C GLN A 118 -6.70 -0.16 -23.48
N PRO A 119 -7.04 0.89 -24.23
CA PRO A 119 -8.33 0.95 -24.93
C PRO A 119 -8.49 -0.27 -25.86
N LYS A 120 -9.74 -0.78 -25.89
CA LYS A 120 -10.10 -1.85 -26.84
C LYS A 120 -10.53 -1.25 -28.15
#